data_1c5d4b6c17371a12ce9c23a0774bdc15
#
_entry.id   1c5d4b6c17371a12ce9c23a0774bdc15
#
_cell.length_a   1.000
_cell.length_b   1.000
_cell.length_c   1.000
_cell.angle_alpha   90.00
_cell.angle_beta   90.00
_cell.angle_gamma   90.00
#
_symmetry.space_group_name_H-M   'P 1'
#
loop_
_entity.id
_entity.type
_entity.pdbx_description
1 polymer ?
#
loop_
_entity_poly.entity_id
_entity_poly.type
_entity_poly.pdbx_seq_one_letter_code
_entity_poly.pdbx_strand_id
1 'polypeptide(L)'
;DKGAEGIDTFQTDRVARAVDEAEKHLSAMRDAILRAQDRQLEGRVDRFIAAARALFRTVEEDPRDLTAARKYLSVYLMGARDSTVKFADLYARSRDPQARADYLALLDDLETTFADRSRRLLSDNRSDLDVEISVLRDRLKAEA
;
A
#
# COMPACT_ATOMS: atom_id res chain seq x y z
N ASP A 1 -4.41 30.12 10.16
CA ASP A 1 -5.77 29.96 9.70
C ASP A 1 -6.41 28.67 10.26
N LYS A 2 -7.35 28.86 11.15
CA LYS A 2 -8.01 27.75 11.85
C LYS A 2 -8.78 26.81 10.91
N GLY A 3 -9.30 27.32 9.81
CA GLY A 3 -10.03 26.50 8.82
C GLY A 3 -9.10 25.54 8.09
N ALA A 4 -7.94 26.02 7.66
CA ALA A 4 -6.93 25.19 6.99
C ALA A 4 -6.35 24.14 7.94
N GLU A 5 -6.08 24.48 9.17
CA GLU A 5 -5.60 23.55 10.18
C GLU A 5 -6.61 22.43 10.45
N GLY A 6 -7.90 22.75 10.53
CA GLY A 6 -8.94 21.76 10.72
C GLY A 6 -9.07 20.79 9.55
N ILE A 7 -8.93 21.27 8.32
CA ILE A 7 -8.96 20.44 7.12
C ILE A 7 -7.76 19.51 7.07
N ASP A 8 -6.56 20.00 7.35
CA ASP A 8 -5.34 19.20 7.37
C ASP A 8 -5.41 18.11 8.45
N THR A 9 -5.91 18.44 9.64
CA THR A 9 -6.10 17.47 10.72
C THR A 9 -7.10 16.39 10.32
N PHE A 10 -8.20 16.78 9.68
CA PHE A 10 -9.21 15.84 9.22
C PHE A 10 -8.65 14.86 8.19
N GLN A 11 -7.89 15.35 7.21
CA GLN A 11 -7.25 14.51 6.20
C GLN A 11 -6.23 13.56 6.83
N THR A 12 -5.41 14.06 7.75
CA THR A 12 -4.42 13.25 8.46
C THR A 12 -5.10 12.16 9.29
N ASP A 13 -6.21 12.47 9.96
CA ASP A 13 -6.96 11.49 10.74
C ASP A 13 -7.57 10.41 9.85
N ARG A 14 -8.06 10.78 8.67
CA ARG A 14 -8.58 9.80 7.70
C ARG A 14 -7.51 8.85 7.23
N VAL A 15 -6.32 9.35 6.93
CA VAL A 15 -5.18 8.53 6.53
C VAL A 15 -4.79 7.59 7.68
N ALA A 16 -4.68 8.12 8.89
CA ALA A 16 -4.32 7.30 10.06
C ALA A 16 -5.29 6.13 10.25
N ARG A 17 -6.59 6.38 10.14
CA ARG A 17 -7.59 5.32 10.25
C ARG A 17 -7.48 4.29 9.12
N ALA A 18 -7.27 4.75 7.89
CA ALA A 18 -7.12 3.84 6.75
C ALA A 18 -5.88 2.97 6.91
N VAL A 19 -4.76 3.54 7.35
CA VAL A 19 -3.51 2.80 7.59
C VAL A 19 -3.68 1.83 8.74
N ASP A 20 -4.35 2.22 9.84
CA ASP A 20 -4.61 1.32 10.97
C ASP A 20 -5.41 0.09 10.54
N GLU A 21 -6.46 0.28 9.73
CA GLU A 21 -7.24 -0.84 9.20
C GLU A 21 -6.42 -1.70 8.25
N ALA A 22 -5.62 -1.06 7.40
CA ALA A 22 -4.73 -1.76 6.47
C ALA A 22 -3.70 -2.62 7.22
N GLU A 23 -3.12 -2.08 8.30
CA GLU A 23 -2.15 -2.83 9.12
C GLU A 23 -2.78 -4.07 9.77
N LYS A 24 -4.07 -4.03 10.11
CA LYS A 24 -4.76 -5.21 10.63
C LYS A 24 -4.81 -6.34 9.60
N HIS A 25 -5.00 -6.01 8.32
CA HIS A 25 -4.95 -7.01 7.25
C HIS A 25 -3.55 -7.61 7.10
N LEU A 26 -2.51 -6.78 7.18
CA LEU A 26 -1.14 -7.26 7.09
C LEU A 26 -0.78 -8.16 8.27
N SER A 27 -1.20 -7.80 9.47
CA SER A 27 -0.98 -8.60 10.67
C SER A 27 -1.67 -9.96 10.56
N ALA A 28 -2.90 -9.99 10.06
CA ALA A 28 -3.63 -11.24 9.86
C ALA A 28 -2.96 -12.13 8.81
N MET A 29 -2.41 -11.54 7.73
CA MET A 29 -1.63 -12.29 6.74
C MET A 29 -0.39 -12.93 7.37
N ARG A 30 0.34 -12.15 8.16
CA ARG A 30 1.56 -12.61 8.80
C ARG A 30 1.28 -13.77 9.75
N ASP A 31 0.22 -13.66 10.55
CA ASP A 31 -0.19 -14.71 11.45
C ASP A 31 -0.62 -15.96 10.68
N ALA A 32 -1.39 -15.78 9.62
CA ALA A 32 -1.90 -16.91 8.83
C ALA A 32 -0.77 -17.69 8.17
N ILE A 33 0.22 -17.01 7.58
CA ILE A 33 1.26 -17.71 6.84
C ILE A 33 2.16 -18.56 7.75
N LEU A 34 2.23 -18.25 9.03
CA LEU A 34 2.96 -19.06 10.00
C LEU A 34 2.42 -20.49 10.06
N ARG A 35 1.10 -20.67 9.84
CA ARG A 35 0.48 -21.99 9.88
C ARG A 35 0.93 -22.90 8.73
N ALA A 36 1.43 -22.30 7.63
CA ALA A 36 1.96 -23.06 6.50
C ALA A 36 3.30 -23.73 6.80
N GLN A 37 4.00 -23.30 7.86
CA GLN A 37 5.29 -23.84 8.26
C GLN A 37 6.28 -23.93 7.09
N ASP A 38 6.43 -22.80 6.38
CA ASP A 38 7.28 -22.69 5.20
C ASP A 38 7.99 -21.33 5.24
N ARG A 39 9.29 -21.37 5.53
CA ARG A 39 10.08 -20.15 5.72
C ARG A 39 10.17 -19.29 4.47
N GLN A 40 10.19 -19.90 3.29
CA GLN A 40 10.23 -19.15 2.05
C GLN A 40 8.95 -18.36 1.86
N LEU A 41 7.80 -18.95 2.16
CA LEU A 41 6.51 -18.26 2.10
C LEU A 41 6.44 -17.11 3.11
N GLU A 42 6.94 -17.31 4.32
CA GLU A 42 7.00 -16.25 5.33
C GLU A 42 7.85 -15.08 4.84
N GLY A 43 8.99 -15.34 4.24
CA GLY A 43 9.85 -14.30 3.67
C GLY A 43 9.18 -13.54 2.53
N ARG A 44 8.42 -14.24 1.69
CA ARG A 44 7.71 -13.60 0.58
C ARG A 44 6.55 -12.74 1.06
N VAL A 45 5.83 -13.18 2.08
CA VAL A 45 4.81 -12.36 2.73
C VAL A 45 5.45 -11.11 3.35
N ASP A 46 6.58 -11.25 4.02
CA ASP A 46 7.29 -10.10 4.58
C ASP A 46 7.71 -9.09 3.50
N ARG A 47 8.12 -9.56 2.33
CA ARG A 47 8.44 -8.67 1.20
C ARG A 47 7.21 -7.90 0.72
N PHE A 48 6.08 -8.58 0.61
CA PHE A 48 4.83 -7.89 0.24
C PHE A 48 4.45 -6.86 1.30
N ILE A 49 4.54 -7.23 2.57
CA ILE A 49 4.24 -6.30 3.68
C ILE A 49 5.11 -5.05 3.58
N ALA A 50 6.40 -5.20 3.26
CA ALA A 50 7.29 -4.07 3.08
C ALA A 50 6.83 -3.15 1.93
N ALA A 51 6.39 -3.73 0.81
CA ALA A 51 5.87 -2.96 -0.32
C ALA A 51 4.57 -2.24 0.04
N ALA A 52 3.68 -2.90 0.78
CA ALA A 52 2.43 -2.30 1.25
C ALA A 52 2.71 -1.13 2.20
N ARG A 53 3.64 -1.30 3.13
CA ARG A 53 4.01 -0.24 4.08
C ARG A 53 4.69 0.94 3.39
N ALA A 54 5.42 0.71 2.32
CA ALA A 54 5.99 1.80 1.52
C ALA A 54 4.87 2.65 0.92
N LEU A 55 3.78 2.01 0.44
CA LEU A 55 2.60 2.74 -0.03
C LEU A 55 1.94 3.52 1.11
N PHE A 56 1.82 2.93 2.30
CA PHE A 56 1.25 3.63 3.46
C PHE A 56 2.04 4.90 3.79
N ARG A 57 3.37 4.82 3.78
CA ARG A 57 4.22 5.99 4.05
C ARG A 57 4.03 7.09 3.01
N THR A 58 3.89 6.72 1.74
CA THR A 58 3.62 7.68 0.68
C THR A 58 2.32 8.44 0.93
N VAL A 59 1.27 7.72 1.34
CA VAL A 59 -0.03 8.33 1.65
C VAL A 59 0.03 9.17 2.93
N GLU A 60 0.78 8.72 3.93
CA GLU A 60 0.96 9.47 5.18
C GLU A 60 1.71 10.80 4.94
N GLU A 61 2.69 10.79 4.03
CA GLU A 61 3.45 12.00 3.67
C GLU A 61 2.61 12.99 2.87
N ASP A 62 1.67 12.51 2.04
CA ASP A 62 0.73 13.35 1.32
C ASP A 62 -0.68 12.78 1.41
N PRO A 63 -1.46 13.24 2.41
CA PRO A 63 -2.84 12.72 2.64
C PRO A 63 -3.78 12.85 1.45
N ARG A 64 -3.49 13.72 0.48
CA ARG A 64 -4.28 13.85 -0.75
C ARG A 64 -4.20 12.59 -1.60
N ASP A 65 -3.15 11.79 -1.45
CA ASP A 65 -2.95 10.55 -2.18
C ASP A 65 -3.87 9.43 -1.71
N LEU A 66 -4.57 9.59 -0.59
CA LEU A 66 -5.45 8.55 -0.05
C LEU A 66 -6.50 8.11 -1.05
N THR A 67 -7.10 9.04 -1.79
CA THR A 67 -8.15 8.70 -2.76
C THR A 67 -7.63 7.71 -3.81
N ALA A 68 -6.42 7.96 -4.34
CA ALA A 68 -5.81 7.10 -5.36
C ALA A 68 -5.34 5.75 -4.79
N ALA A 69 -5.08 5.67 -3.49
CA ALA A 69 -4.58 4.47 -2.84
C ALA A 69 -5.66 3.67 -2.09
N ARG A 70 -6.89 4.20 -1.99
CA ARG A 70 -7.92 3.64 -1.11
C ARG A 70 -8.21 2.16 -1.35
N LYS A 71 -8.32 1.75 -2.60
CA LYS A 71 -8.58 0.33 -2.92
C LYS A 71 -7.45 -0.57 -2.46
N TYR A 72 -6.22 -0.08 -2.52
CA TYR A 72 -5.03 -0.83 -2.10
C TYR A 72 -5.05 -1.07 -0.60
N LEU A 73 -5.42 -0.04 0.17
CA LEU A 73 -5.44 -0.12 1.63
C LEU A 73 -6.65 -0.90 2.17
N SER A 74 -7.68 -1.10 1.37
CA SER A 74 -8.91 -1.76 1.80
C SER A 74 -9.17 -3.05 1.02
N VAL A 75 -9.71 -2.94 -0.19
CA VAL A 75 -10.20 -4.09 -0.97
C VAL A 75 -9.08 -5.07 -1.31
N TYR A 76 -7.95 -4.57 -1.79
CA TYR A 76 -6.85 -5.44 -2.20
C TYR A 76 -6.16 -6.11 -1.01
N LEU A 77 -5.99 -5.39 0.10
CA LEU A 77 -5.43 -6.00 1.31
C LEU A 77 -6.38 -6.99 1.95
N MET A 78 -7.68 -6.71 1.93
CA MET A 78 -8.67 -7.67 2.41
C MET A 78 -8.60 -8.96 1.59
N GLY A 79 -8.53 -8.85 0.27
CA GLY A 79 -8.39 -10.00 -0.62
C GLY A 79 -7.09 -10.76 -0.39
N ALA A 80 -5.98 -10.03 -0.20
CA ALA A 80 -4.69 -10.63 0.10
C ALA A 80 -4.72 -11.40 1.42
N ARG A 81 -5.33 -10.81 2.45
CA ARG A 81 -5.53 -11.47 3.75
C ARG A 81 -6.36 -12.75 3.61
N ASP A 82 -7.53 -12.64 2.99
CA ASP A 82 -8.46 -13.79 2.85
C ASP A 82 -7.82 -14.92 2.04
N SER A 83 -7.12 -14.59 0.97
CA SER A 83 -6.40 -15.58 0.15
C SER A 83 -5.29 -16.26 0.96
N THR A 84 -4.57 -15.50 1.77
CA THR A 84 -3.50 -16.05 2.61
C THR A 84 -4.05 -17.02 3.65
N VAL A 85 -5.15 -16.65 4.32
CA VAL A 85 -5.80 -17.52 5.32
C VAL A 85 -6.24 -18.82 4.68
N LYS A 86 -6.94 -18.75 3.56
CA LYS A 86 -7.43 -19.94 2.84
C LYS A 86 -6.27 -20.81 2.36
N PHE A 87 -5.25 -20.19 1.79
CA PHE A 87 -4.08 -20.91 1.33
C PHE A 87 -3.36 -21.61 2.47
N ALA A 88 -3.09 -20.90 3.56
CA ALA A 88 -2.36 -21.46 4.70
C ALA A 88 -3.10 -22.66 5.31
N ASP A 89 -4.43 -22.55 5.44
CA ASP A 89 -5.24 -23.64 5.97
C ASP A 89 -5.21 -24.86 5.06
N LEU A 90 -5.30 -24.67 3.75
CA LEU A 90 -5.22 -25.78 2.78
C LEU A 90 -3.81 -26.37 2.77
N TYR A 91 -2.80 -25.54 2.66
CA TYR A 91 -1.41 -25.98 2.52
C TYR A 91 -0.89 -26.69 3.77
N ALA A 92 -1.31 -26.28 4.94
CA ALA A 92 -0.95 -26.96 6.20
C ALA A 92 -1.35 -28.44 6.18
N ARG A 93 -2.43 -28.78 5.47
CA ARG A 93 -2.94 -30.16 5.41
C ARG A 93 -2.50 -30.89 4.17
N SER A 94 -2.46 -30.23 3.02
CA SER A 94 -2.27 -30.89 1.72
C SER A 94 -0.84 -30.88 1.22
N ARG A 95 -0.07 -29.84 1.57
CA ARG A 95 1.25 -29.56 0.99
C ARG A 95 1.24 -29.56 -0.54
N ASP A 96 0.10 -29.13 -1.12
CA ASP A 96 -0.09 -29.12 -2.56
C ASP A 96 0.87 -28.13 -3.25
N PRO A 97 1.81 -28.63 -4.07
CA PRO A 97 2.79 -27.77 -4.71
C PRO A 97 2.18 -26.80 -5.73
N GLN A 98 1.05 -27.15 -6.35
CA GLN A 98 0.39 -26.24 -7.28
C GLN A 98 -0.24 -25.07 -6.54
N ALA A 99 -0.90 -25.34 -5.42
CA ALA A 99 -1.45 -24.26 -4.59
C ALA A 99 -0.35 -23.33 -4.12
N ARG A 100 0.81 -23.87 -3.75
CA ARG A 100 1.97 -23.08 -3.36
C ARG A 100 2.46 -22.18 -4.49
N ALA A 101 2.59 -22.72 -5.69
CA ALA A 101 3.03 -21.96 -6.87
C ALA A 101 2.03 -20.84 -7.20
N ASP A 102 0.74 -21.13 -7.13
CA ASP A 102 -0.30 -20.15 -7.40
C ASP A 102 -0.30 -19.02 -6.36
N TYR A 103 -0.10 -19.35 -5.10
CA TYR A 103 -0.03 -18.35 -4.04
C TYR A 103 1.22 -17.46 -4.19
N LEU A 104 2.37 -18.05 -4.54
CA LEU A 104 3.59 -17.26 -4.81
C LEU A 104 3.39 -16.31 -5.99
N ALA A 105 2.71 -16.76 -7.03
CA ALA A 105 2.40 -15.89 -8.17
C ALA A 105 1.50 -14.72 -7.76
N LEU A 106 0.51 -14.98 -6.88
CA LEU A 106 -0.33 -13.92 -6.33
C LEU A 106 0.50 -12.90 -5.54
N LEU A 107 1.41 -13.37 -4.68
CA LEU A 107 2.29 -12.47 -3.92
C LEU A 107 3.15 -11.61 -4.83
N ASP A 108 3.68 -12.18 -5.91
CA ASP A 108 4.46 -11.43 -6.90
C ASP A 108 3.61 -10.32 -7.54
N ASP A 109 2.40 -10.65 -7.95
CA ASP A 109 1.49 -9.67 -8.56
C ASP A 109 1.11 -8.57 -7.58
N LEU A 110 0.83 -8.93 -6.33
CA LEU A 110 0.49 -7.96 -5.28
C LEU A 110 1.67 -7.04 -4.99
N GLU A 111 2.87 -7.60 -4.83
CA GLU A 111 4.06 -6.81 -4.54
C GLU A 111 4.33 -5.81 -5.68
N THR A 112 4.30 -6.28 -6.92
CA THR A 112 4.51 -5.45 -8.10
C THR A 112 3.46 -4.35 -8.19
N THR A 113 2.20 -4.69 -7.98
CA THR A 113 1.08 -3.74 -8.07
C THR A 113 1.19 -2.64 -7.02
N PHE A 114 1.51 -3.00 -5.78
CA PHE A 114 1.66 -2.02 -4.69
C PHE A 114 2.90 -1.13 -4.89
N ALA A 115 4.01 -1.73 -5.30
CA ALA A 115 5.24 -0.96 -5.60
C ALA A 115 5.02 0.00 -6.77
N ASP A 116 4.30 -0.43 -7.79
CA ASP A 116 3.99 0.40 -8.95
C ASP A 116 3.10 1.59 -8.55
N ARG A 117 2.10 1.38 -7.71
CA ARG A 117 1.24 2.47 -7.23
C ARG A 117 2.04 3.50 -6.44
N SER A 118 2.94 3.05 -5.57
CA SER A 118 3.81 3.96 -4.82
C SER A 118 4.64 4.84 -5.75
N ARG A 119 5.24 4.24 -6.78
CA ARG A 119 6.05 4.98 -7.76
C ARG A 119 5.21 5.99 -8.53
N ARG A 120 4.00 5.62 -8.94
CA ARG A 120 3.12 6.52 -9.68
C ARG A 120 2.69 7.73 -8.85
N LEU A 121 2.37 7.51 -7.56
CA LEU A 121 2.02 8.61 -6.67
C LEU A 121 3.18 9.59 -6.50
N LEU A 122 4.39 9.07 -6.32
CA LEU A 122 5.59 9.91 -6.20
C LEU A 122 5.87 10.67 -7.50
N SER A 123 5.70 10.01 -8.65
CA SER A 123 5.88 10.63 -9.96
C SER A 123 4.86 11.75 -10.21
N ASP A 124 3.59 11.50 -9.86
CA ASP A 124 2.53 12.51 -10.02
C ASP A 124 2.80 13.73 -9.13
N ASN A 125 3.20 13.51 -7.89
CA ASN A 125 3.56 14.58 -6.96
C ASN A 125 4.75 15.41 -7.48
N ARG A 126 5.74 14.75 -8.08
CA ARG A 126 6.87 15.43 -8.69
C ARG A 126 6.45 16.27 -9.89
N SER A 127 5.56 15.74 -10.74
CA SER A 127 5.04 16.46 -11.91
C SER A 127 4.25 17.70 -11.49
N ASP A 128 3.43 17.59 -10.44
CA ASP A 128 2.68 18.72 -9.90
C ASP A 128 3.63 19.81 -9.40
N LEU A 129 4.68 19.43 -8.69
CA LEU A 129 5.69 20.38 -8.23
C LEU A 129 6.38 21.09 -9.41
N ASP A 130 6.74 20.36 -10.45
CA ASP A 130 7.40 20.92 -11.63
C ASP A 130 6.49 21.95 -12.31
N VAL A 131 5.19 21.67 -12.41
CA VAL A 131 4.22 22.62 -12.96
C VAL A 131 4.13 23.90 -12.09
N GLU A 132 4.02 23.75 -10.78
CA GLU A 132 3.93 24.90 -9.89
C GLU A 132 5.19 25.77 -9.94
N ILE A 133 6.36 25.16 -9.98
CA ILE A 133 7.64 25.88 -10.12
C ILE A 133 7.66 26.65 -11.45
N SER A 134 7.26 26.00 -12.54
CA SER A 134 7.25 26.62 -13.87
C SER A 134 6.30 27.84 -13.91
N VAL A 135 5.10 27.68 -13.37
CA VAL A 135 4.11 28.77 -13.33
C VAL A 135 4.64 29.95 -12.52
N LEU A 136 5.22 29.69 -11.35
CA LEU A 136 5.76 30.78 -10.52
C LEU A 136 6.93 31.50 -11.21
N ARG A 137 7.82 30.76 -11.84
CA ARG A 137 8.95 31.34 -12.57
C ARG A 137 8.49 32.22 -13.72
N ASP A 138 7.46 31.80 -14.44
CA ASP A 138 6.87 32.60 -15.54
C ASP A 138 6.25 33.89 -15.00
N ARG A 139 5.54 33.82 -13.87
CA ARG A 139 4.98 35.03 -13.23
C ARG A 139 6.06 35.99 -12.78
N LEU A 140 7.15 35.46 -12.21
CA LEU A 140 8.26 36.31 -11.77
C LEU A 140 8.93 37.01 -12.96
N LYS A 141 9.05 36.34 -14.10
CA LYS A 141 9.59 36.91 -15.34
C LYS A 141 8.67 38.02 -15.88
N ALA A 142 7.36 37.83 -15.77
CA ALA A 142 6.40 38.82 -16.25
C ALA A 142 6.43 40.10 -15.42
N GLU A 143 6.79 40.02 -14.13
CA GLU A 143 6.91 41.20 -13.26
C GLU A 143 8.22 41.99 -13.51
N ALA A 144 9.21 41.34 -14.03
CA ALA A 144 10.48 41.99 -14.34
C ALA A 144 10.31 42.89 -15.57
#